data_eb733ec74eb78861e3e7b8fdd889afa1
#
_entry.id   eb733ec74eb78861e3e7b8fdd889afa1
#
_cell.length_a   1.000
_cell.length_b   1.000
_cell.length_c   1.000
_cell.angle_alpha   90.00
_cell.angle_beta   90.00
_cell.angle_gamma   90.00
#
_symmetry.space_group_name_H-M   'P 1'
#
loop_
_entity.id
_entity.type
_entity.pdbx_description
1 polymer ?
#
loop_
_entity_poly.entity_id
_entity_poly.type
_entity_poly.pdbx_seq_one_letter_code
_entity_poly.pdbx_strand_id
1 'polypeptide(L)'
;RDGHLYRAVENGAIVFSVCAGYQILGHEFVYDLGQREPGLGLLDVVSVRGEGDRCVGDVLGDVDPRLGLPPLTGFENHQGVTHLGPTARPLAQVRFGNGNGTGDGTEGAYNDTVFGTYMHGPVLARNPQIADLLLKLALDVNALPPTDDRWYEALRNERIAAAQAQTA
;
A
#
# COMPACT_ATOMS: atom_id res chain seq x y z
N ARG A 1 -4.98 -15.05 20.00
CA ARG A 1 -4.92 -15.00 18.52
C ARG A 1 -5.04 -16.45 18.03
N ASP A 2 -6.07 -16.78 17.27
CA ASP A 2 -6.40 -18.15 16.86
C ASP A 2 -5.64 -18.64 15.59
N GLY A 3 -4.79 -17.79 15.01
CA GLY A 3 -3.95 -18.12 13.84
C GLY A 3 -4.70 -18.32 12.52
N HIS A 4 -5.98 -17.96 12.43
CA HIS A 4 -6.77 -18.18 11.20
C HIS A 4 -6.18 -17.40 9.99
N LEU A 5 -5.72 -16.16 10.19
CA LEU A 5 -5.13 -15.37 9.11
C LEU A 5 -3.81 -15.96 8.62
N TYR A 6 -2.95 -16.43 9.54
CA TYR A 6 -1.70 -17.12 9.15
C TYR A 6 -1.96 -18.33 8.29
N ARG A 7 -2.87 -19.21 8.73
CA ARG A 7 -3.26 -20.40 7.94
C ARG A 7 -3.87 -20.05 6.59
N ALA A 8 -4.64 -18.95 6.52
CA ALA A 8 -5.19 -18.49 5.25
C ALA A 8 -4.07 -18.05 4.28
N VAL A 9 -3.11 -17.27 4.76
CA VAL A 9 -1.95 -16.80 3.97
C VAL A 9 -1.07 -17.99 3.55
N GLU A 10 -0.77 -18.91 4.46
CA GLU A 10 -0.03 -20.15 4.16
C GLU A 10 -0.74 -21.02 3.09
N ASN A 11 -2.07 -20.94 3.03
CA ASN A 11 -2.88 -21.61 2.00
C ASN A 11 -3.10 -20.74 0.75
N GLY A 12 -2.34 -19.66 0.56
CA GLY A 12 -2.35 -18.85 -0.65
C GLY A 12 -3.39 -17.72 -0.66
N ALA A 13 -4.02 -17.38 0.46
CA ALA A 13 -4.91 -16.22 0.51
C ALA A 13 -4.13 -14.92 0.30
N ILE A 14 -4.67 -14.04 -0.54
CA ILE A 14 -4.13 -12.72 -0.79
C ILE A 14 -4.67 -11.75 0.26
N VAL A 15 -3.78 -10.97 0.88
CA VAL A 15 -4.13 -9.95 1.85
C VAL A 15 -3.75 -8.58 1.29
N PHE A 16 -4.72 -7.68 1.24
CA PHE A 16 -4.51 -6.27 0.94
C PHE A 16 -4.95 -5.42 2.12
N SER A 17 -4.07 -4.57 2.62
CA SER A 17 -4.28 -3.85 3.87
C SER A 17 -3.92 -2.39 3.74
N VAL A 18 -4.71 -1.52 4.37
CA VAL A 18 -4.57 -0.06 4.26
C VAL A 18 -4.33 0.57 5.63
N CYS A 19 -3.40 1.51 5.70
CA CYS A 19 -3.13 2.38 6.86
C CYS A 19 -2.84 1.58 8.15
N ALA A 20 -3.69 1.66 9.17
CA ALA A 20 -3.51 0.89 10.41
C ALA A 20 -3.46 -0.62 10.16
N GLY A 21 -4.22 -1.12 9.18
CA GLY A 21 -4.13 -2.51 8.75
C GLY A 21 -2.74 -2.88 8.23
N TYR A 22 -2.12 -2.00 7.43
CA TYR A 22 -0.75 -2.18 6.94
C TYR A 22 0.25 -2.26 8.10
N GLN A 23 0.14 -1.35 9.08
CA GLN A 23 1.00 -1.35 10.27
C GLN A 23 0.89 -2.66 11.06
N ILE A 24 -0.33 -3.16 11.26
CA ILE A 24 -0.61 -4.40 11.99
C ILE A 24 -0.02 -5.64 11.29
N LEU A 25 0.13 -5.61 9.97
CA LEU A 25 0.75 -6.72 9.23
C LEU A 25 2.25 -6.88 9.52
N GLY A 26 2.92 -5.83 10.00
CA GLY A 26 4.34 -5.83 10.33
C GLY A 26 4.69 -6.61 11.59
N HIS A 27 5.97 -6.54 11.97
CA HIS A 27 6.47 -7.17 13.21
C HIS A 27 6.03 -6.41 14.45
N GLU A 28 6.09 -5.07 14.38
CA GLU A 28 5.71 -4.15 15.44
C GLU A 28 4.99 -2.93 14.86
N PHE A 29 4.07 -2.38 15.64
CA PHE A 29 3.46 -1.09 15.34
C PHE A 29 3.27 -0.29 16.64
N VAL A 30 3.23 1.04 16.49
CA VAL A 30 3.00 1.93 17.62
C VAL A 30 1.50 2.17 17.76
N TYR A 31 0.96 1.72 18.88
CA TYR A 31 -0.36 2.06 19.35
C TYR A 31 -0.22 3.30 20.27
N ASP A 32 -1.28 3.77 20.82
CA ASP A 32 -1.43 5.03 21.58
C ASP A 32 -0.19 5.44 22.43
N LEU A 33 0.12 6.75 22.45
CA LEU A 33 1.17 7.37 23.28
C LEU A 33 2.58 6.77 23.16
N GLY A 34 2.88 6.09 22.05
CA GLY A 34 4.21 5.54 21.79
C GLY A 34 4.43 4.13 22.34
N GLN A 35 3.41 3.45 22.83
CA GLN A 35 3.50 2.04 23.18
C GLN A 35 3.66 1.19 21.93
N ARG A 36 4.63 0.29 21.94
CA ARG A 36 4.86 -0.67 20.87
C ARG A 36 4.06 -1.93 21.13
N GLU A 37 3.34 -2.37 20.13
CA GLU A 37 2.58 -3.61 20.14
C GLU A 37 3.11 -4.57 19.09
N PRO A 38 3.14 -5.87 19.36
CA PRO A 38 3.52 -6.85 18.37
C PRO A 38 2.45 -6.93 17.27
N GLY A 39 2.91 -6.81 16.02
CA GLY A 39 2.11 -7.01 14.82
C GLY A 39 1.88 -8.48 14.49
N LEU A 40 1.48 -8.75 13.27
CA LEU A 40 1.23 -10.10 12.78
C LEU A 40 2.49 -10.74 12.16
N GLY A 41 3.51 -9.96 11.79
CA GLY A 41 4.72 -10.48 11.15
C GLY A 41 4.48 -11.12 9.78
N LEU A 42 3.42 -10.73 9.08
CA LEU A 42 3.09 -11.19 7.74
C LEU A 42 3.82 -10.39 6.64
N LEU A 43 4.28 -9.19 6.98
CA LEU A 43 5.19 -8.37 6.20
C LEU A 43 6.42 -8.04 7.03
N ASP A 44 7.58 -8.00 6.40
CA ASP A 44 8.84 -7.61 7.04
C ASP A 44 8.93 -6.07 7.12
N VAL A 45 8.10 -5.51 7.98
CA VAL A 45 8.06 -4.07 8.25
C VAL A 45 7.92 -3.79 9.74
N VAL A 46 8.38 -2.61 10.15
CA VAL A 46 8.18 -2.07 11.50
C VAL A 46 7.60 -0.68 11.36
N SER A 47 6.48 -0.44 12.03
CA SER A 47 5.82 0.87 12.03
C SER A 47 6.03 1.57 13.36
N VAL A 48 6.48 2.83 13.30
CA VAL A 48 6.68 3.69 14.45
C VAL A 48 5.84 4.96 14.33
N ARG A 49 5.68 5.71 15.41
CA ARG A 49 5.08 7.04 15.35
C ARG A 49 6.09 8.01 14.74
N GLY A 50 5.68 8.77 13.73
CA GLY A 50 6.47 9.87 13.20
C GLY A 50 6.56 11.04 14.18
N GLU A 51 7.71 11.71 14.20
CA GLU A 51 7.95 12.90 15.05
C GLU A 51 7.48 14.20 14.38
N GLY A 52 7.30 14.18 13.04
CA GLY A 52 6.87 15.33 12.24
C GLY A 52 5.36 15.51 12.18
N ASP A 53 4.94 16.38 11.27
CA ASP A 53 3.55 16.62 10.97
C ASP A 53 2.87 15.37 10.39
N ARG A 54 1.55 15.31 10.56
CA ARG A 54 0.75 14.24 9.98
C ARG A 54 0.81 14.29 8.45
N CYS A 55 1.11 13.17 7.81
CA CYS A 55 1.07 13.03 6.36
C CYS A 55 -0.40 13.06 5.89
N VAL A 56 -0.81 14.13 5.22
CA VAL A 56 -2.19 14.29 4.72
C VAL A 56 -2.14 14.90 3.33
N GLY A 57 -2.64 14.20 2.35
CA GLY A 57 -2.69 14.70 0.98
C GLY A 57 -2.79 13.61 -0.08
N ASP A 58 -2.71 14.03 -1.34
CA ASP A 58 -2.61 13.08 -2.45
C ASP A 58 -1.22 12.43 -2.49
N VAL A 59 -1.19 11.17 -2.90
CA VAL A 59 0.04 10.40 -3.15
C VAL A 59 0.03 9.91 -4.58
N LEU A 60 1.17 10.05 -5.24
CA LEU A 60 1.46 9.47 -6.55
C LEU A 60 2.75 8.67 -6.46
N GLY A 61 2.73 7.41 -6.89
CA GLY A 61 3.91 6.56 -6.88
C GLY A 61 4.03 5.68 -8.11
N ASP A 62 5.27 5.46 -8.56
CA ASP A 62 5.62 4.45 -9.56
C ASP A 62 5.69 3.08 -8.91
N VAL A 63 4.86 2.18 -9.38
CA VAL A 63 4.79 0.81 -8.85
C VAL A 63 6.09 0.06 -9.15
N ASP A 64 6.45 -0.87 -8.25
CA ASP A 64 7.55 -1.80 -8.53
C ASP A 64 7.35 -2.45 -9.91
N PRO A 65 8.31 -2.34 -10.84
CA PRO A 65 8.18 -2.86 -12.21
C PRO A 65 7.83 -4.34 -12.29
N ARG A 66 8.14 -5.13 -11.25
CA ARG A 66 7.80 -6.56 -11.16
C ARG A 66 6.30 -6.82 -11.18
N LEU A 67 5.51 -5.86 -10.72
CA LEU A 67 4.05 -5.97 -10.68
C LEU A 67 3.38 -5.60 -12.01
N GLY A 68 4.09 -4.93 -12.92
CA GLY A 68 3.60 -4.57 -14.25
C GLY A 68 2.40 -3.62 -14.23
N LEU A 69 2.27 -2.79 -13.19
CA LEU A 69 1.15 -1.89 -13.01
C LEU A 69 1.51 -0.45 -13.41
N PRO A 70 0.52 0.36 -13.85
CA PRO A 70 0.72 1.79 -14.03
C PRO A 70 0.93 2.49 -12.68
N PRO A 71 1.35 3.79 -12.69
CA PRO A 71 1.47 4.57 -11.47
C PRO A 71 0.18 4.57 -10.65
N LEU A 72 0.31 4.46 -9.32
CA LEU A 72 -0.80 4.50 -8.37
C LEU A 72 -1.06 5.91 -7.87
N THR A 73 -2.33 6.25 -7.69
CA THR A 73 -2.76 7.46 -7.00
C THR A 73 -3.60 7.10 -5.78
N GLY A 74 -3.39 7.83 -4.69
CA GLY A 74 -4.14 7.61 -3.46
C GLY A 74 -4.23 8.90 -2.65
N PHE A 75 -4.79 8.78 -1.48
CA PHE A 75 -4.82 9.82 -0.47
C PHE A 75 -4.22 9.27 0.81
N GLU A 76 -3.18 9.90 1.32
CA GLU A 76 -2.59 9.53 2.60
C GLU A 76 -3.16 10.33 3.75
N ASN A 77 -3.33 9.71 4.91
CA ASN A 77 -3.73 10.37 6.14
C ASN A 77 -3.22 9.57 7.35
N HIS A 78 -1.96 9.69 7.66
CA HIS A 78 -1.34 8.92 8.73
C HIS A 78 -0.25 9.72 9.44
N GLN A 79 0.15 9.25 10.61
CA GLN A 79 1.31 9.73 11.36
C GLN A 79 2.31 8.59 11.60
N GLY A 80 1.96 7.39 11.19
CA GLY A 80 2.87 6.26 11.24
C GLY A 80 3.97 6.42 10.20
N VAL A 81 5.16 6.00 10.57
CA VAL A 81 6.33 5.85 9.69
C VAL A 81 6.65 4.37 9.62
N THR A 82 6.72 3.81 8.42
CA THR A 82 6.94 2.38 8.24
C THR A 82 8.28 2.11 7.57
N HIS A 83 9.14 1.41 8.28
CA HIS A 83 10.44 0.97 7.80
C HIS A 83 10.34 -0.45 7.22
N LEU A 84 10.88 -0.65 6.03
CA LEU A 84 10.93 -1.95 5.38
C LEU A 84 12.18 -2.72 5.86
N GLY A 85 11.98 -3.99 6.17
CA GLY A 85 13.06 -4.95 6.37
C GLY A 85 13.54 -5.54 5.02
N PRO A 86 14.61 -6.34 5.06
CA PRO A 86 15.28 -6.82 3.85
C PRO A 86 14.47 -7.76 2.97
N THR A 87 13.39 -8.36 3.47
CA THR A 87 12.54 -9.28 2.71
C THR A 87 11.27 -8.63 2.17
N ALA A 88 10.89 -7.44 2.65
CA ALA A 88 9.80 -6.66 2.09
C ALA A 88 10.25 -5.86 0.87
N ARG A 89 9.38 -5.76 -0.13
CA ARG A 89 9.59 -4.90 -1.30
C ARG A 89 8.68 -3.68 -1.20
N PRO A 90 9.15 -2.47 -1.54
CA PRO A 90 8.25 -1.32 -1.62
C PRO A 90 7.22 -1.55 -2.72
N LEU A 91 5.95 -1.21 -2.43
CA LEU A 91 4.88 -1.30 -3.42
C LEU A 91 5.09 -0.28 -4.54
N ALA A 92 5.53 0.94 -4.18
CA ALA A 92 5.82 2.00 -5.13
C ALA A 92 6.97 2.92 -4.66
N GLN A 93 7.54 3.66 -5.62
CA GLN A 93 8.40 4.81 -5.39
C GLN A 93 7.60 6.10 -5.52
N VAL A 94 7.62 6.91 -4.48
CA VAL A 94 6.84 8.16 -4.39
C VAL A 94 7.39 9.20 -5.38
N ARG A 95 6.52 9.74 -6.21
CA ARG A 95 6.76 10.95 -7.00
C ARG A 95 6.24 12.20 -6.31
N PHE A 96 5.13 12.04 -5.57
CA PHE A 96 4.45 13.10 -4.85
C PHE A 96 3.78 12.52 -3.60
N GLY A 97 3.86 13.21 -2.47
CA GLY A 97 3.38 12.75 -1.17
C GLY A 97 4.50 12.24 -0.27
N ASN A 98 4.16 11.60 0.84
CA ASN A 98 5.10 11.11 1.85
C ASN A 98 5.29 9.59 1.83
N GLY A 99 4.28 8.85 1.38
CA GLY A 99 4.33 7.38 1.33
C GLY A 99 4.53 6.75 2.71
N ASN A 100 5.61 5.97 2.89
CA ASN A 100 5.92 5.33 4.18
C ASN A 100 6.39 6.31 5.27
N GLY A 101 6.58 7.59 4.94
CA GLY A 101 6.97 8.63 5.90
C GLY A 101 8.44 8.59 6.33
N THR A 102 9.26 7.70 5.77
CA THR A 102 10.68 7.53 6.10
C THR A 102 11.59 8.55 5.43
N GLY A 103 11.09 9.27 4.41
CA GLY A 103 11.89 10.17 3.58
C GLY A 103 12.77 9.46 2.54
N ASP A 104 12.71 8.14 2.44
CA ASP A 104 13.45 7.33 1.45
C ASP A 104 12.70 7.19 0.11
N GLY A 105 11.53 7.82 -0.01
CA GLY A 105 10.71 7.79 -1.22
C GLY A 105 9.94 6.50 -1.44
N THR A 106 9.85 5.61 -0.46
CA THR A 106 9.05 4.38 -0.58
C THR A 106 7.59 4.60 -0.17
N GLU A 107 6.67 3.85 -0.79
CA GLU A 107 5.27 3.76 -0.42
C GLU A 107 4.83 2.31 -0.34
N GLY A 108 4.13 1.98 0.76
CA GLY A 108 3.65 0.64 1.01
C GLY A 108 4.74 -0.42 1.06
N ALA A 109 4.33 -1.65 1.18
CA ALA A 109 5.20 -2.81 1.07
C ALA A 109 4.42 -4.03 0.61
N TYR A 110 5.11 -5.00 0.00
CA TYR A 110 4.50 -6.27 -0.37
C TYR A 110 5.51 -7.42 -0.32
N ASN A 111 4.97 -8.61 -0.24
CA ASN A 111 5.64 -9.88 -0.56
C ASN A 111 4.79 -10.63 -1.60
N ASP A 112 4.87 -11.96 -1.67
CA ASP A 112 4.19 -12.73 -2.70
C ASP A 112 2.64 -12.73 -2.54
N THR A 113 2.12 -12.63 -1.31
CA THR A 113 0.69 -12.76 -1.01
C THR A 113 0.11 -11.62 -0.16
N VAL A 114 0.95 -10.80 0.45
CA VAL A 114 0.53 -9.76 1.39
C VAL A 114 0.97 -8.39 0.90
N PHE A 115 0.03 -7.47 0.81
CA PHE A 115 0.21 -6.11 0.33
C PHE A 115 -0.28 -5.11 1.37
N GLY A 116 0.52 -4.11 1.64
CA GLY A 116 0.18 -3.02 2.56
C GLY A 116 0.46 -1.67 1.93
N THR A 117 -0.36 -0.66 2.22
CA THR A 117 -0.23 0.70 1.68
C THR A 117 -0.77 1.74 2.65
N TYR A 118 -0.25 2.96 2.58
CA TYR A 118 -0.85 4.12 3.22
C TYR A 118 -1.86 4.86 2.32
N MET A 119 -2.01 4.47 1.08
CA MET A 119 -3.02 5.01 0.18
C MET A 119 -4.42 4.62 0.63
N HIS A 120 -5.16 5.58 1.19
CA HIS A 120 -6.55 5.39 1.59
C HIS A 120 -7.49 5.29 0.40
N GLY A 121 -8.73 4.96 0.72
CA GLY A 121 -9.78 4.75 -0.24
C GLY A 121 -10.23 6.01 -1.02
N PRO A 122 -10.79 5.77 -2.17
CA PRO A 122 -11.01 4.44 -2.70
C PRO A 122 -9.80 3.96 -3.54
N VAL A 123 -8.74 3.48 -2.89
CA VAL A 123 -7.48 3.13 -3.58
C VAL A 123 -7.68 2.13 -4.73
N LEU A 124 -8.50 1.09 -4.54
CA LEU A 124 -8.78 0.11 -5.59
C LEU A 124 -9.61 0.69 -6.73
N ALA A 125 -10.58 1.56 -6.43
CA ALA A 125 -11.37 2.24 -7.46
C ALA A 125 -10.56 3.28 -8.25
N ARG A 126 -9.58 3.95 -7.60
CA ARG A 126 -8.65 4.83 -8.31
C ARG A 126 -7.64 4.06 -9.18
N ASN A 127 -7.37 2.82 -8.84
CA ASN A 127 -6.35 1.99 -9.45
C ASN A 127 -6.89 0.58 -9.73
N PRO A 128 -7.82 0.42 -10.70
CA PRO A 128 -8.46 -0.87 -10.95
C PRO A 128 -7.46 -1.98 -11.30
N GLN A 129 -6.32 -1.64 -11.88
CA GLN A 129 -5.30 -2.60 -12.27
C GLN A 129 -4.64 -3.30 -11.04
N ILE A 130 -4.58 -2.64 -9.86
CA ILE A 130 -4.13 -3.34 -8.65
C ILE A 130 -5.22 -4.27 -8.12
N ALA A 131 -6.51 -3.88 -8.24
CA ALA A 131 -7.61 -4.78 -7.91
C ALA A 131 -7.59 -6.03 -8.80
N ASP A 132 -7.36 -5.87 -10.10
CA ASP A 132 -7.21 -6.97 -11.05
C ASP A 132 -6.01 -7.86 -10.71
N LEU A 133 -4.88 -7.28 -10.33
CA LEU A 133 -3.72 -8.05 -9.89
C LEU A 133 -4.07 -8.92 -8.67
N LEU A 134 -4.66 -8.33 -7.65
CA LEU A 134 -5.05 -9.05 -6.43
C LEU A 134 -6.05 -10.19 -6.74
N LEU A 135 -7.03 -9.94 -7.63
CA LEU A 135 -7.99 -10.96 -8.06
C LEU A 135 -7.32 -12.09 -8.86
N LYS A 136 -6.40 -11.76 -9.78
CA LYS A 136 -5.65 -12.77 -10.53
C LYS A 136 -4.84 -13.67 -9.60
N LEU A 137 -4.15 -13.08 -8.64
CA LEU A 137 -3.39 -13.83 -7.64
C LEU A 137 -4.30 -14.72 -6.77
N ALA A 138 -5.44 -14.18 -6.30
CA ALA A 138 -6.36 -14.90 -5.43
C ALA A 138 -7.10 -16.04 -6.13
N LEU A 139 -7.34 -15.91 -7.44
CA LEU A 139 -8.05 -16.90 -8.26
C LEU A 139 -7.09 -17.86 -9.00
N ASP A 140 -5.79 -17.62 -8.91
CA ASP A 140 -4.74 -18.32 -9.66
C ASP A 140 -5.04 -18.35 -11.18
N VAL A 141 -5.36 -17.17 -11.75
CA VAL A 141 -5.66 -17.00 -13.17
C VAL A 141 -4.77 -15.95 -13.82
N ASN A 142 -4.47 -16.14 -15.09
CA ASN A 142 -3.63 -15.20 -15.84
C ASN A 142 -4.41 -14.00 -16.41
N ALA A 143 -5.72 -14.12 -16.56
CA ALA A 143 -6.57 -13.07 -17.12
C ALA A 143 -7.93 -13.02 -16.43
N LEU A 144 -8.49 -11.82 -16.36
CA LEU A 144 -9.87 -11.56 -15.93
C LEU A 144 -10.71 -11.12 -17.15
N PRO A 145 -12.03 -11.27 -17.08
CA PRO A 145 -12.90 -10.66 -18.09
C PRO A 145 -12.64 -9.14 -18.20
N PRO A 146 -12.67 -8.56 -19.40
CA PRO A 146 -12.45 -7.13 -19.56
C PRO A 146 -13.56 -6.32 -18.87
N THR A 147 -13.17 -5.23 -18.21
CA THR A 147 -14.06 -4.25 -17.59
C THR A 147 -13.96 -2.91 -18.32
N ASP A 148 -14.97 -2.07 -18.14
CA ASP A 148 -14.94 -0.71 -18.69
C ASP A 148 -14.34 0.25 -17.63
N ASP A 149 -13.03 0.43 -17.68
CA ASP A 149 -12.27 1.22 -16.71
C ASP A 149 -12.11 2.70 -17.11
N ARG A 150 -12.75 3.16 -18.18
CA ARG A 150 -12.57 4.52 -18.74
C ARG A 150 -12.72 5.63 -17.70
N TRP A 151 -13.68 5.52 -16.82
CA TRP A 151 -13.93 6.54 -15.78
C TRP A 151 -12.87 6.53 -14.68
N TYR A 152 -12.38 5.36 -14.30
CA TYR A 152 -11.31 5.21 -13.31
C TYR A 152 -9.97 5.70 -13.88
N GLU A 153 -9.69 5.41 -15.14
CA GLU A 153 -8.52 5.92 -15.84
C GLU A 153 -8.56 7.44 -15.99
N ALA A 154 -9.72 8.01 -16.32
CA ALA A 154 -9.90 9.46 -16.38
C ALA A 154 -9.63 10.11 -15.01
N LEU A 155 -10.17 9.56 -13.91
CA LEU A 155 -9.92 10.04 -12.57
C LEU A 155 -8.44 9.93 -12.19
N ARG A 156 -7.80 8.82 -12.48
CA ARG A 156 -6.36 8.65 -12.22
C ARG A 156 -5.53 9.69 -12.95
N ASN A 157 -5.79 9.89 -14.25
CA ASN A 157 -5.06 10.86 -15.06
C ASN A 157 -5.26 12.30 -14.55
N GLU A 158 -6.46 12.64 -14.11
CA GLU A 158 -6.75 13.91 -13.46
C GLU A 158 -5.92 14.10 -12.18
N ARG A 159 -5.85 13.08 -11.32
CA ARG A 159 -5.05 13.13 -10.08
C ARG A 159 -3.56 13.23 -10.34
N ILE A 160 -3.06 12.51 -11.35
CA ILE A 160 -1.65 12.64 -11.79
C ILE A 160 -1.35 14.08 -12.23
N ALA A 161 -2.21 14.66 -13.07
CA ALA A 161 -2.03 16.03 -13.54
C ALA A 161 -2.10 17.03 -12.38
N ALA A 162 -3.01 16.87 -11.42
CA ALA A 162 -3.12 17.70 -10.24
C ALA A 162 -1.87 17.61 -9.34
N ALA A 163 -1.32 16.43 -9.12
CA ALA A 163 -0.09 16.24 -8.35
C ALA A 163 1.11 16.92 -9.03
N GLN A 164 1.25 16.76 -10.35
CA GLN A 164 2.32 17.40 -11.14
C GLN A 164 2.26 18.92 -11.10
N ALA A 165 1.05 19.51 -11.09
CA ALA A 165 0.87 20.95 -11.01
C ALA A 165 1.27 21.54 -9.64
N GLN A 166 1.33 20.75 -8.58
CA GLN A 166 1.76 21.18 -7.24
C GLN A 166 3.29 21.12 -7.07
N THR A 167 4.00 20.46 -7.97
CA THR A 167 5.47 20.33 -7.93
C THR A 167 6.19 21.28 -8.89
N ALA A 168 5.45 22.02 -9.73
CA ALA A 168 5.95 22.99 -10.69
C ALA A 168 5.96 24.41 -10.11
#